data_dca757776ce00f28c67e0ee6dbe48335
#
_entry.id   dca757776ce00f28c67e0ee6dbe48335
#
_cell.length_a   1.000
_cell.length_b   1.000
_cell.length_c   1.000
_cell.angle_alpha   90.00
_cell.angle_beta   90.00
_cell.angle_gamma   90.00
#
_symmetry.space_group_name_H-M   'P 1'
#
loop_
_entity.id
_entity.type
_entity.pdbx_description
1 polymer ?
#
loop_
_entity_poly.entity_id
_entity_poly.type
_entity_poly.pdbx_seq_one_letter_code
_entity_poly.pdbx_strand_id
1 'polypeptide(L)'
;MTQVVDFLEFYGVNRNHVEMTILGTNSDLVKWEYELVLDRQKQYTDANKIMSNNSLAKKSIDSGESTFLSDLNEGVRQNLFYKSNRSDTVNNIGSIYCKPVTLKIQDKTYKYVFTLVSYGTYLCSPTDQQEANEFATLLDEIGDRVELELYLLAMKQHKK
;
A
#
# COMPACT_ATOMS: atom_id res chain seq x y z
N MET A 1 9.87 7.92 2.82
CA MET A 1 9.08 7.73 1.57
C MET A 1 9.74 8.32 0.33
N THR A 2 10.42 9.45 0.44
CA THR A 2 11.15 10.05 -0.68
C THR A 2 12.19 9.09 -1.27
N GLN A 3 12.92 8.35 -0.42
CA GLN A 3 13.90 7.36 -0.86
C GLN A 3 13.29 6.24 -1.68
N VAL A 4 12.08 5.82 -1.34
CA VAL A 4 11.36 4.78 -2.10
C VAL A 4 11.02 5.29 -3.50
N VAL A 5 10.55 6.53 -3.61
CA VAL A 5 10.24 7.14 -4.90
C VAL A 5 11.50 7.26 -5.76
N ASP A 6 12.61 7.73 -5.17
CA ASP A 6 13.87 7.85 -5.88
C ASP A 6 14.35 6.50 -6.40
N PHE A 7 14.20 5.45 -5.59
CA PHE A 7 14.53 4.09 -5.98
C PHE A 7 13.70 3.61 -7.17
N LEU A 8 12.38 3.86 -7.12
CA LEU A 8 11.48 3.47 -8.21
C LEU A 8 11.81 4.24 -9.49
N GLU A 9 12.16 5.52 -9.39
CA GLU A 9 12.56 6.31 -10.56
C GLU A 9 13.82 5.76 -11.21
N PHE A 10 14.74 5.24 -10.41
CA PHE A 10 15.94 4.56 -10.92
C PHE A 10 15.57 3.37 -11.81
N TYR A 11 14.48 2.68 -11.50
CA TYR A 11 13.97 1.55 -12.29
C TYR A 11 12.96 1.98 -13.36
N GLY A 12 12.87 3.28 -13.66
CA GLY A 12 12.06 3.77 -14.76
C GLY A 12 10.62 4.10 -14.41
N VAL A 13 10.26 4.09 -13.14
CA VAL A 13 8.91 4.42 -12.70
C VAL A 13 8.83 5.91 -12.37
N ASN A 14 7.96 6.64 -13.07
CA ASN A 14 7.79 8.08 -12.86
C ASN A 14 6.97 8.34 -11.60
N ARG A 15 7.47 9.23 -10.72
CA ARG A 15 6.77 9.58 -9.47
C ARG A 15 5.35 10.11 -9.68
N ASN A 16 5.06 10.71 -10.83
CA ASN A 16 3.73 11.26 -11.11
C ASN A 16 2.68 10.15 -11.30
N HIS A 17 3.12 8.91 -11.53
CA HIS A 17 2.25 7.75 -11.69
C HIS A 17 2.17 6.88 -10.43
N VAL A 18 2.87 7.26 -9.36
CA VAL A 18 2.97 6.43 -8.16
C VAL A 18 2.28 7.12 -6.99
N GLU A 19 1.53 6.35 -6.22
CA GLU A 19 0.98 6.76 -4.94
C GLU A 19 1.48 5.83 -3.85
N MET A 20 1.87 6.41 -2.72
CA MET A 20 2.20 5.66 -1.53
C MET A 20 1.39 6.21 -0.38
N THR A 21 0.75 5.32 0.34
CA THR A 21 -0.05 5.67 1.52
C THR A 21 0.23 4.69 2.64
N ILE A 22 0.06 5.17 3.86
CA ILE A 22 0.05 4.32 5.03
C ILE A 22 -1.25 4.58 5.77
N LEU A 23 -2.09 3.54 5.86
CA LEU A 23 -3.29 3.55 6.66
C LEU A 23 -2.96 2.96 8.03
N GLY A 24 -3.51 3.51 9.09
CA GLY A 24 -3.21 3.03 10.42
C GLY A 24 -4.40 3.06 11.35
N THR A 25 -4.38 2.17 12.33
CA THR A 25 -5.30 2.16 13.45
C THR A 25 -4.61 1.54 14.66
N ASN A 26 -5.09 1.85 15.86
CA ASN A 26 -4.63 1.20 17.08
C ASN A 26 -5.79 0.44 17.75
N SER A 27 -5.49 -0.29 18.82
CA SER A 27 -6.48 -1.15 19.49
C SER A 27 -7.65 -0.40 20.10
N ASP A 28 -7.51 0.90 20.35
CA ASP A 28 -8.56 1.75 20.91
C ASP A 28 -9.43 2.39 19.84
N LEU A 29 -8.98 2.36 18.57
CA LEU A 29 -9.66 2.97 17.45
C LEU A 29 -10.19 1.91 16.51
N VAL A 30 -11.47 1.96 16.22
CA VAL A 30 -12.10 1.10 15.22
C VAL A 30 -11.93 1.70 13.82
N LYS A 31 -11.50 2.96 13.75
CA LYS A 31 -11.38 3.70 12.50
C LYS A 31 -9.97 3.61 11.93
N TRP A 32 -9.90 3.50 10.61
CA TRP A 32 -8.67 3.62 9.85
C TRP A 32 -8.48 5.06 9.38
N GLU A 33 -7.25 5.53 9.45
CA GLU A 33 -6.89 6.89 9.06
C GLU A 33 -5.63 6.85 8.19
N TYR A 34 -5.45 7.88 7.35
CA TYR A 34 -4.20 8.06 6.63
C TYR A 34 -3.15 8.60 7.58
N GLU A 35 -2.17 7.77 7.92
CA GLU A 35 -1.02 8.19 8.73
C GLU A 35 0.01 8.92 7.89
N LEU A 36 0.15 8.53 6.61
CA LEU A 36 1.10 9.14 5.70
C LEU A 36 0.58 9.03 4.28
N VAL A 37 0.77 10.11 3.50
CA VAL A 37 0.48 10.13 2.06
C VAL A 37 1.65 10.81 1.36
N LEU A 38 1.94 10.36 0.12
CA LEU A 38 3.02 10.93 -0.67
C LEU A 38 2.71 12.37 -1.12
N ASP A 39 1.47 12.63 -1.49
CA ASP A 39 1.03 13.95 -1.96
C ASP A 39 -0.19 14.40 -1.16
N ARG A 40 0.02 15.37 -0.28
CA ARG A 40 -1.03 15.88 0.61
C ARG A 40 -2.08 16.72 -0.09
N GLN A 41 -1.79 17.16 -1.32
CA GLN A 41 -2.73 18.00 -2.08
C GLN A 41 -3.76 17.17 -2.84
N LYS A 42 -3.51 15.87 -3.02
CA LYS A 42 -4.45 14.96 -3.68
C LYS A 42 -5.56 14.55 -2.73
N GLN A 43 -6.74 14.33 -3.30
CA GLN A 43 -7.84 13.73 -2.56
C GLN A 43 -7.71 12.21 -2.61
N TYR A 44 -7.92 11.59 -1.45
CA TYR A 44 -7.84 10.14 -1.31
C TYR A 44 -9.20 9.57 -0.91
N THR A 45 -9.45 8.34 -1.31
CA THR A 45 -10.64 7.60 -0.86
C THR A 45 -10.59 7.44 0.67
N ASP A 46 -11.73 7.56 1.32
CA ASP A 46 -11.84 7.39 2.77
C ASP A 46 -11.22 6.05 3.19
N ALA A 47 -10.30 6.10 4.16
CA ALA A 47 -9.58 4.92 4.62
C ALA A 47 -10.52 3.84 5.16
N ASN A 48 -11.59 4.23 5.85
CA ASN A 48 -12.58 3.28 6.37
C ASN A 48 -13.34 2.58 5.24
N LYS A 49 -13.60 3.27 4.13
CA LYS A 49 -14.24 2.65 2.98
C LYS A 49 -13.34 1.58 2.36
N ILE A 50 -12.05 1.87 2.26
CA ILE A 50 -11.09 0.89 1.73
C ILE A 50 -11.04 -0.34 2.64
N MET A 51 -10.97 -0.14 3.95
CA MET A 51 -10.75 -1.23 4.90
C MET A 51 -12.04 -1.97 5.28
N SER A 52 -13.23 -1.39 5.03
CA SER A 52 -14.51 -2.04 5.28
C SER A 52 -15.09 -2.74 4.05
N ASN A 53 -14.50 -2.49 2.87
CA ASN A 53 -14.90 -3.13 1.62
C ASN A 53 -13.82 -4.10 1.15
N ASN A 54 -14.13 -4.89 0.14
CA ASN A 54 -13.13 -5.78 -0.46
C ASN A 54 -12.04 -4.95 -1.12
N SER A 55 -10.82 -5.07 -0.62
CA SER A 55 -9.65 -4.39 -1.16
C SER A 55 -8.42 -5.23 -0.89
N LEU A 56 -7.35 -4.98 -1.64
CA LEU A 56 -6.08 -5.66 -1.42
C LEU A 56 -5.51 -5.30 -0.05
N ALA A 57 -5.68 -4.05 0.38
CA ALA A 57 -5.23 -3.60 1.69
C ALA A 57 -5.91 -4.39 2.82
N LYS A 58 -7.23 -4.55 2.73
CA LYS A 58 -7.96 -5.34 3.72
C LYS A 58 -7.53 -6.80 3.69
N LYS A 59 -7.39 -7.38 2.49
CA LYS A 59 -6.92 -8.75 2.35
C LYS A 59 -5.55 -8.94 2.99
N SER A 60 -4.63 -8.00 2.82
CA SER A 60 -3.30 -8.10 3.38
C SER A 60 -3.31 -8.07 4.90
N ILE A 61 -4.10 -7.18 5.51
CA ILE A 61 -4.18 -7.10 6.98
C ILE A 61 -4.86 -8.33 7.57
N ASP A 62 -5.88 -8.87 6.91
CA ASP A 62 -6.60 -10.06 7.36
C ASP A 62 -5.73 -11.31 7.26
N SER A 63 -4.92 -11.43 6.20
CA SER A 63 -4.03 -12.59 6.02
C SER A 63 -2.68 -12.46 6.73
N GLY A 64 -2.27 -11.24 7.07
CA GLY A 64 -0.96 -10.98 7.65
C GLY A 64 0.19 -11.06 6.66
N GLU A 65 -0.10 -11.13 5.36
CA GLU A 65 0.90 -11.29 4.32
C GLU A 65 0.87 -10.13 3.33
N SER A 66 2.05 -9.76 2.80
CA SER A 66 2.13 -8.80 1.72
C SER A 66 1.51 -9.40 0.45
N THR A 67 0.95 -8.53 -0.39
CA THR A 67 0.32 -8.93 -1.64
C THR A 67 0.74 -7.98 -2.75
N PHE A 68 0.95 -8.53 -3.95
CA PHE A 68 1.29 -7.75 -5.12
C PHE A 68 0.46 -8.20 -6.30
N LEU A 69 -0.21 -7.24 -6.94
CA LEU A 69 -0.89 -7.45 -8.22
C LEU A 69 -0.19 -6.62 -9.27
N SER A 70 0.40 -7.28 -10.27
CA SER A 70 1.06 -6.62 -11.39
C SER A 70 0.07 -5.92 -12.32
N ASP A 71 -1.20 -6.30 -12.26
CA ASP A 71 -2.28 -5.76 -13.08
C ASP A 71 -3.50 -5.44 -12.21
N LEU A 72 -3.88 -4.17 -12.12
CA LEU A 72 -5.05 -3.74 -11.36
C LEU A 72 -6.35 -4.42 -11.84
N ASN A 73 -6.46 -4.73 -13.13
CA ASN A 73 -7.62 -5.45 -13.66
C ASN A 73 -7.81 -6.80 -13.00
N GLU A 74 -6.72 -7.46 -12.62
CA GLU A 74 -6.82 -8.72 -11.90
C GLU A 74 -7.48 -8.53 -10.54
N GLY A 75 -7.14 -7.46 -9.85
CA GLY A 75 -7.78 -7.10 -8.58
C GLY A 75 -9.26 -6.82 -8.75
N VAL A 76 -9.63 -6.14 -9.83
CA VAL A 76 -11.05 -5.87 -10.13
C VAL A 76 -11.78 -7.18 -10.39
N ARG A 77 -11.22 -8.08 -11.21
CA ARG A 77 -11.81 -9.39 -11.51
C ARG A 77 -12.00 -10.25 -10.26
N GLN A 78 -11.04 -10.19 -9.33
CA GLN A 78 -11.10 -10.96 -8.08
C GLN A 78 -11.87 -10.24 -6.97
N ASN A 79 -12.43 -9.05 -7.26
CA ASN A 79 -13.12 -8.21 -6.28
C ASN A 79 -12.23 -7.86 -5.08
N LEU A 80 -10.96 -7.57 -5.35
CA LEU A 80 -9.95 -7.22 -4.34
C LEU A 80 -9.46 -5.79 -4.45
N PHE A 81 -10.02 -5.01 -5.39
CA PHE A 81 -9.58 -3.64 -5.61
C PHE A 81 -10.76 -2.69 -5.45
N TYR A 82 -10.64 -1.77 -4.49
CA TYR A 82 -11.64 -0.73 -4.31
C TYR A 82 -11.43 0.34 -5.36
N LYS A 83 -12.35 0.41 -6.33
CA LYS A 83 -12.24 1.33 -7.46
C LYS A 83 -12.32 2.78 -7.00
N SER A 84 -11.47 3.62 -7.58
CA SER A 84 -11.50 5.06 -7.41
C SER A 84 -11.68 5.72 -8.78
N ASN A 85 -12.03 7.00 -8.78
CA ASN A 85 -12.10 7.77 -10.02
C ASN A 85 -10.77 7.75 -10.78
N ARG A 86 -9.67 7.68 -10.05
CA ARG A 86 -8.33 7.66 -10.64
C ARG A 86 -8.07 6.37 -11.41
N SER A 87 -8.46 5.22 -10.85
CA SER A 87 -8.29 3.94 -11.55
C SER A 87 -9.18 3.89 -12.80
N ASP A 88 -10.38 4.42 -12.74
CA ASP A 88 -11.28 4.48 -13.90
C ASP A 88 -10.71 5.36 -15.00
N THR A 89 -10.07 6.48 -14.66
CA THR A 89 -9.46 7.41 -15.62
C THR A 89 -8.39 6.73 -16.47
N VAL A 90 -7.64 5.77 -15.89
CA VAL A 90 -6.55 5.07 -16.58
C VAL A 90 -6.95 3.65 -17.01
N ASN A 91 -8.25 3.34 -17.06
CA ASN A 91 -8.79 2.03 -17.44
C ASN A 91 -8.18 0.88 -16.63
N ASN A 92 -7.92 1.11 -15.34
CA ASN A 92 -7.31 0.15 -14.42
C ASN A 92 -5.91 -0.31 -14.87
N ILE A 93 -5.20 0.51 -15.66
CA ILE A 93 -3.81 0.24 -15.99
C ILE A 93 -2.95 0.61 -14.79
N GLY A 94 -2.24 -0.35 -14.25
CA GLY A 94 -1.37 -0.13 -13.11
C GLY A 94 -1.12 -1.38 -12.31
N SER A 95 -0.36 -1.22 -11.24
CA SER A 95 0.01 -2.30 -10.31
C SER A 95 -0.20 -1.82 -8.87
N ILE A 96 -0.37 -2.75 -7.94
CA ILE A 96 -0.57 -2.43 -6.53
C ILE A 96 0.17 -3.42 -5.65
N TYR A 97 0.82 -2.88 -4.62
CA TYR A 97 1.47 -3.64 -3.56
C TYR A 97 0.94 -3.19 -2.21
N CYS A 98 0.60 -4.14 -1.35
CA CYS A 98 0.18 -3.86 0.02
C CYS A 98 1.00 -4.68 0.99
N LYS A 99 1.51 -4.05 2.04
CA LYS A 99 2.21 -4.73 3.12
C LYS A 99 1.52 -4.41 4.44
N PRO A 100 1.02 -5.45 5.15
CA PRO A 100 0.45 -5.26 6.47
C PRO A 100 1.57 -5.24 7.51
N VAL A 101 1.41 -4.39 8.51
CA VAL A 101 2.33 -4.33 9.65
C VAL A 101 1.49 -4.32 10.92
N THR A 102 1.72 -5.30 11.79
CA THR A 102 1.07 -5.36 13.09
C THR A 102 2.15 -5.32 14.15
N LEU A 103 2.09 -4.29 14.99
CA LEU A 103 3.08 -4.04 16.02
C LEU A 103 2.41 -4.05 17.38
N LYS A 104 3.01 -4.75 18.33
CA LYS A 104 2.53 -4.78 19.70
C LYS A 104 3.55 -4.08 20.59
N ILE A 105 3.12 -2.98 21.22
CA ILE A 105 3.95 -2.21 22.14
C ILE A 105 3.23 -2.23 23.48
N GLN A 106 3.80 -2.97 24.43
CA GLN A 106 3.18 -3.24 25.72
C GLN A 106 1.80 -3.90 25.52
N ASP A 107 0.72 -3.28 25.93
CA ASP A 107 -0.64 -3.81 25.83
C ASP A 107 -1.42 -3.27 24.63
N LYS A 108 -0.79 -2.41 23.82
CA LYS A 108 -1.46 -1.82 22.65
C LYS A 108 -0.98 -2.45 21.36
N THR A 109 -1.92 -2.68 20.45
CA THR A 109 -1.67 -3.20 19.12
C THR A 109 -1.88 -2.08 18.10
N TYR A 110 -0.86 -1.83 17.28
CA TYR A 110 -0.89 -0.86 16.19
C TYR A 110 -0.89 -1.62 14.88
N LYS A 111 -1.84 -1.31 14.02
CA LYS A 111 -1.95 -1.95 12.70
C LYS A 111 -1.79 -0.90 11.62
N TYR A 112 -0.98 -1.22 10.63
CA TYR A 112 -0.73 -0.35 9.49
C TYR A 112 -0.81 -1.16 8.20
N VAL A 113 -1.20 -0.50 7.12
CA VAL A 113 -1.06 -1.05 5.78
C VAL A 113 -0.32 -0.04 4.93
N PHE A 114 0.85 -0.45 4.44
CA PHE A 114 1.60 0.31 3.45
C PHE A 114 1.09 -0.10 2.07
N THR A 115 0.68 0.88 1.28
CA THR A 115 0.18 0.65 -0.08
C THR A 115 0.98 1.47 -1.06
N LEU A 116 1.45 0.83 -2.11
CA LEU A 116 2.14 1.46 -3.23
C LEU A 116 1.38 1.09 -4.50
N VAL A 117 0.91 2.10 -5.23
CA VAL A 117 0.09 1.92 -6.42
C VAL A 117 0.69 2.72 -7.56
N SER A 118 0.74 2.13 -8.76
CA SER A 118 0.99 2.87 -9.98
C SER A 118 -0.30 2.98 -10.78
N TYR A 119 -0.54 4.17 -11.35
CA TYR A 119 -1.70 4.42 -12.20
C TYR A 119 -1.24 4.87 -13.58
N GLY A 120 -1.79 4.26 -14.62
CA GLY A 120 -1.46 4.59 -16.00
C GLY A 120 -0.19 3.93 -16.51
N THR A 121 0.52 3.22 -15.64
CA THR A 121 1.72 2.45 -16.00
C THR A 121 1.83 1.24 -15.06
N TYR A 122 2.47 0.19 -15.53
CA TYR A 122 2.73 -1.00 -14.71
C TYR A 122 4.10 -0.87 -14.05
N LEU A 123 4.22 -1.39 -12.82
CA LEU A 123 5.51 -1.46 -12.12
C LEU A 123 6.41 -2.52 -12.75
N CYS A 124 5.81 -3.56 -13.34
CA CYS A 124 6.52 -4.59 -14.09
C CYS A 124 5.56 -5.14 -15.16
N SER A 125 6.01 -6.08 -15.99
CA SER A 125 5.14 -6.66 -17.01
C SER A 125 3.90 -7.31 -16.39
N PRO A 126 2.69 -6.94 -16.82
CA PRO A 126 1.46 -7.51 -16.26
C PRO A 126 1.20 -8.95 -16.69
N THR A 127 1.95 -9.46 -17.68
CA THR A 127 1.75 -10.80 -18.24
C THR A 127 2.88 -11.77 -17.93
N ASP A 128 4.02 -11.30 -17.39
CA ASP A 128 5.16 -12.13 -17.06
C ASP A 128 5.17 -12.43 -15.57
N GLN A 129 4.74 -13.65 -15.20
CA GLN A 129 4.64 -14.05 -13.80
C GLN A 129 6.00 -14.11 -13.10
N GLN A 130 7.05 -14.48 -13.83
CA GLN A 130 8.39 -14.52 -13.24
C GLN A 130 8.87 -13.11 -12.88
N GLU A 131 8.69 -12.15 -13.79
CA GLU A 131 9.03 -10.75 -13.52
C GLU A 131 8.21 -10.21 -12.36
N ALA A 132 6.91 -10.54 -12.28
CA ALA A 132 6.06 -10.15 -11.17
C ALA A 132 6.58 -10.70 -9.83
N ASN A 133 7.02 -11.96 -9.81
CA ASN A 133 7.55 -12.58 -8.59
C ASN A 133 8.87 -11.91 -8.16
N GLU A 134 9.73 -11.60 -9.10
CA GLU A 134 10.99 -10.90 -8.83
C GLU A 134 10.73 -9.49 -8.29
N PHE A 135 9.79 -8.79 -8.89
CA PHE A 135 9.44 -7.44 -8.47
C PHE A 135 8.77 -7.46 -7.08
N ALA A 136 7.93 -8.44 -6.80
CA ALA A 136 7.31 -8.62 -5.49
C ALA A 136 8.37 -8.80 -4.40
N THR A 137 9.42 -9.58 -4.68
CA THR A 137 10.53 -9.76 -3.73
C THR A 137 11.23 -8.44 -3.45
N LEU A 138 11.46 -7.65 -4.48
CA LEU A 138 12.06 -6.32 -4.35
C LEU A 138 11.19 -5.39 -3.51
N LEU A 139 9.88 -5.40 -3.76
CA LEU A 139 8.93 -4.59 -2.99
C LEU A 139 8.86 -5.03 -1.53
N ASP A 140 9.01 -6.32 -1.25
CA ASP A 140 9.05 -6.82 0.12
C ASP A 140 10.27 -6.29 0.88
N GLU A 141 11.41 -6.12 0.23
CA GLU A 141 12.58 -5.50 0.84
C GLU A 141 12.31 -4.04 1.19
N ILE A 142 11.63 -3.31 0.30
CA ILE A 142 11.18 -1.94 0.57
C ILE A 142 10.19 -1.93 1.74
N GLY A 143 9.24 -2.86 1.73
CA GLY A 143 8.25 -3.00 2.79
C GLY A 143 8.87 -3.24 4.16
N ASP A 144 9.94 -4.01 4.22
CA ASP A 144 10.65 -4.28 5.48
C ASP A 144 11.27 -2.99 6.05
N ARG A 145 11.76 -2.12 5.20
CA ARG A 145 12.27 -0.80 5.63
C ARG A 145 11.14 0.09 6.14
N VAL A 146 10.02 0.08 5.45
CA VAL A 146 8.84 0.82 5.87
C VAL A 146 8.34 0.31 7.22
N GLU A 147 8.36 -1.00 7.43
CA GLU A 147 8.00 -1.61 8.70
C GLU A 147 8.85 -1.08 9.86
N LEU A 148 10.16 -0.96 9.66
CA LEU A 148 11.04 -0.39 10.67
C LEU A 148 10.66 1.04 11.02
N GLU A 149 10.40 1.87 10.00
CA GLU A 149 9.97 3.25 10.23
C GLU A 149 8.62 3.31 10.96
N LEU A 150 7.69 2.41 10.63
CA LEU A 150 6.41 2.33 11.30
C LEU A 150 6.54 1.91 12.75
N TYR A 151 7.48 1.01 13.05
CA TYR A 151 7.77 0.62 14.42
C TYR A 151 8.22 1.86 15.25
N LEU A 152 9.09 2.67 14.68
CA LEU A 152 9.55 3.90 15.33
C LEU A 152 8.40 4.90 15.52
N LEU A 153 7.53 5.03 14.52
CA LEU A 153 6.35 5.88 14.60
C LEU A 153 5.39 5.41 15.70
N ALA A 154 5.12 4.12 15.77
CA ALA A 154 4.24 3.54 16.78
C ALA A 154 4.80 3.75 18.18
N MET A 155 6.11 3.58 18.37
CA MET A 155 6.75 3.85 19.65
C MET A 155 6.59 5.31 20.06
N LYS A 156 6.74 6.22 19.10
CA LYS A 156 6.59 7.65 19.33
C LYS A 156 5.14 7.99 19.71
N GLN A 157 4.16 7.41 19.05
CA GLN A 157 2.75 7.60 19.35
C GLN A 157 2.38 7.01 20.72
N HIS A 158 2.97 5.89 21.09
CA HIS A 158 2.71 5.22 22.35
C HIS A 158 3.16 6.06 23.56
N LYS A 159 4.22 6.85 23.41
CA LYS A 159 4.75 7.70 24.49
C LYS A 159 3.92 8.95 24.75
N LYS A 160 3.00 9.28 23.86
CA LYS A 160 2.12 10.45 24.05
C LYS A 160 0.86 10.07 24.90
#